data_d5c391f6311af2feb8119df6600d112b
#
_entry.id   d5c391f6311af2feb8119df6600d112b
#
_cell.length_a   1.000
_cell.length_b   1.000
_cell.length_c   1.000
_cell.angle_alpha   90.00
_cell.angle_beta   90.00
_cell.angle_gamma   90.00
#
_symmetry.space_group_name_H-M   'P 1'
#
loop_
_entity.id
_entity.type
_entity.pdbx_description
1 polymer ?
#
loop_
_entity_poly.entity_id
_entity_poly.type
_entity_poly.pdbx_seq_one_letter_code
_entity_poly.pdbx_strand_id
1 'polypeptide(L)'
;MRQDRSELAEYREFAEMRCEIQIRSILQHAWAEIEHDLGYKAGSQVPAPIRRRFSRLAGLLEIGDSEFAQIRDDLAAYAARVAEEIRQRPASVGLDDVSMRSFVENDPESNQIDSEIATYVGAALDAESSFGWLAEAMQYVGIQTIEELRAALKDRKGFILKQYKMRVPPGSYLSLSLGIGIFHLFQILLAERGDQTAMEHAFEKFRIGGPNVHESAEEVFNAIRSAR
;
A
#
# COMPACT_ATOMS: atom_id res chain seq x y z
N MET A 1 -30.57 -10.71 18.31
CA MET A 1 -31.28 -10.18 17.13
C MET A 1 -31.97 -8.89 17.58
N ARG A 2 -31.96 -7.82 16.78
CA ARG A 2 -32.75 -6.62 17.13
C ARG A 2 -34.22 -7.03 17.11
N GLN A 3 -34.99 -6.52 18.07
CA GLN A 3 -36.40 -6.88 18.28
C GLN A 3 -37.27 -6.63 17.03
N ASP A 4 -36.91 -5.64 16.22
CA ASP A 4 -37.55 -5.26 14.96
C ASP A 4 -37.46 -6.30 13.83
N ARG A 5 -36.39 -7.14 13.81
CA ARG A 5 -36.21 -8.17 12.77
C ARG A 5 -36.91 -9.50 13.09
N SER A 6 -37.14 -9.80 14.36
CA SER A 6 -37.81 -11.05 14.74
C SER A 6 -39.32 -11.06 14.38
N GLU A 7 -39.88 -9.92 14.05
CA GLU A 7 -41.28 -9.78 13.64
C GLU A 7 -41.48 -9.98 12.13
N LEU A 8 -40.40 -9.96 11.33
CA LEU A 8 -40.49 -10.19 9.90
C LEU A 8 -40.75 -11.68 9.61
N ALA A 9 -41.64 -11.98 8.64
CA ALA A 9 -42.07 -13.33 8.33
C ALA A 9 -40.91 -14.28 8.04
N GLU A 10 -39.87 -13.79 7.35
CA GLU A 10 -38.65 -14.53 6.99
C GLU A 10 -37.74 -14.88 8.18
N TYR A 11 -37.85 -14.20 9.31
CA TYR A 11 -37.04 -14.45 10.52
C TYR A 11 -37.82 -15.08 11.66
N ARG A 12 -39.15 -15.24 11.53
CA ARG A 12 -40.02 -15.74 12.58
C ARG A 12 -39.66 -17.16 13.00
N GLU A 13 -39.29 -18.03 12.06
CA GLU A 13 -38.87 -19.40 12.34
C GLU A 13 -37.56 -19.50 13.13
N PHE A 14 -36.73 -18.44 13.13
CA PHE A 14 -35.43 -18.36 13.82
C PHE A 14 -35.53 -17.64 15.18
N ALA A 15 -36.68 -17.16 15.59
CA ALA A 15 -36.86 -16.33 16.79
C ALA A 15 -36.43 -17.04 18.08
N GLU A 16 -36.62 -18.37 18.13
CA GLU A 16 -36.23 -19.24 19.27
C GLU A 16 -34.83 -19.80 19.14
N MET A 17 -34.14 -19.62 18.01
CA MET A 17 -32.80 -20.15 17.80
C MET A 17 -31.76 -19.37 18.57
N ARG A 18 -30.85 -20.10 19.21
CA ARG A 18 -29.64 -19.56 19.86
C ARG A 18 -28.42 -19.94 19.05
N CYS A 19 -27.53 -19.00 18.81
CA CYS A 19 -26.22 -19.26 18.22
C CYS A 19 -25.12 -18.75 19.14
N GLU A 20 -24.02 -19.49 19.18
CA GLU A 20 -22.79 -19.06 19.83
C GLU A 20 -21.89 -18.44 18.74
N ILE A 21 -21.41 -17.22 18.97
CA ILE A 21 -20.45 -16.56 18.10
C ILE A 21 -19.11 -16.60 18.80
N GLN A 22 -18.18 -17.38 18.26
CA GLN A 22 -16.81 -17.47 18.76
C GLN A 22 -15.91 -16.51 17.97
N ILE A 23 -15.29 -15.55 18.67
CA ILE A 23 -14.33 -14.61 18.10
C ILE A 23 -12.94 -15.06 18.58
N ARG A 24 -12.06 -15.37 17.65
CA ARG A 24 -10.70 -15.83 17.91
C ARG A 24 -9.71 -15.14 16.98
N SER A 25 -8.48 -14.95 17.44
CA SER A 25 -7.37 -14.62 16.55
C SER A 25 -7.02 -15.82 15.66
N ILE A 26 -6.21 -15.59 14.61
CA ILE A 26 -5.69 -16.68 13.78
C ILE A 26 -4.84 -17.65 14.62
N LEU A 27 -4.04 -17.13 15.55
CA LEU A 27 -3.20 -17.96 16.43
C LEU A 27 -4.04 -18.80 17.37
N GLN A 28 -5.07 -18.21 17.99
CA GLN A 28 -6.01 -18.94 18.85
C GLN A 28 -6.80 -20.00 18.10
N HIS A 29 -7.19 -19.70 16.84
CA HIS A 29 -7.89 -20.67 16.00
C HIS A 29 -6.97 -21.84 15.64
N ALA A 30 -5.76 -21.58 15.16
CA ALA A 30 -4.80 -22.61 14.81
C ALA A 30 -4.45 -23.50 16.02
N TRP A 31 -4.26 -22.89 17.21
CA TRP A 31 -4.01 -23.65 18.43
C TRP A 31 -5.18 -24.56 18.79
N ALA A 32 -6.42 -24.05 18.73
CA ALA A 32 -7.61 -24.84 19.08
C ALA A 32 -7.80 -26.06 18.16
N GLU A 33 -7.54 -25.89 16.86
CA GLU A 33 -7.60 -27.02 15.90
C GLU A 33 -6.52 -28.06 16.18
N ILE A 34 -5.28 -27.64 16.46
CA ILE A 34 -4.18 -28.56 16.79
C ILE A 34 -4.41 -29.26 18.12
N GLU A 35 -4.86 -28.52 19.13
CA GLU A 35 -5.16 -29.07 20.44
C GLU A 35 -6.31 -30.11 20.39
N HIS A 36 -7.36 -29.75 19.64
CA HIS A 36 -8.48 -30.66 19.39
C HIS A 36 -8.02 -31.93 18.65
N ASP A 37 -7.23 -31.79 17.57
CA ASP A 37 -6.76 -32.95 16.78
C ASP A 37 -5.85 -33.89 17.59
N LEU A 38 -4.89 -33.36 18.33
CA LEU A 38 -3.94 -34.13 19.10
C LEU A 38 -4.53 -34.61 20.43
N GLY A 39 -5.40 -33.83 21.07
CA GLY A 39 -6.06 -34.16 22.31
C GLY A 39 -7.19 -35.18 22.12
N TYR A 40 -8.01 -35.02 21.08
CA TYR A 40 -9.15 -35.91 20.79
C TYR A 40 -8.71 -37.28 20.29
N LYS A 41 -7.68 -37.38 19.45
CA LYS A 41 -7.14 -38.64 18.91
C LYS A 41 -6.41 -39.46 19.96
N ALA A 42 -5.99 -38.86 21.08
CA ALA A 42 -5.32 -39.58 22.17
C ALA A 42 -6.26 -40.44 23.06
N GLY A 43 -7.58 -40.47 22.77
CA GLY A 43 -8.61 -41.30 23.41
C GLY A 43 -8.40 -41.48 24.90
N SER A 44 -9.08 -40.76 25.75
CA SER A 44 -9.01 -40.75 27.22
C SER A 44 -7.68 -40.25 27.85
N GLN A 45 -7.70 -39.07 28.41
CA GLN A 45 -6.72 -38.39 29.25
C GLN A 45 -5.31 -38.21 28.67
N VAL A 46 -5.15 -37.02 28.03
CA VAL A 46 -3.81 -36.49 27.67
C VAL A 46 -2.92 -36.47 28.94
N PRO A 47 -1.73 -37.11 28.95
CA PRO A 47 -0.84 -37.14 30.09
C PRO A 47 -0.45 -35.73 30.58
N ALA A 48 -0.29 -35.59 31.92
CA ALA A 48 0.01 -34.29 32.53
C ALA A 48 1.23 -33.54 31.91
N PRO A 49 2.34 -34.20 31.53
CA PRO A 49 3.47 -33.55 30.86
C PRO A 49 3.09 -32.93 29.51
N ILE A 50 2.21 -33.59 28.75
CA ILE A 50 1.75 -33.11 27.44
C ILE A 50 0.77 -31.95 27.62
N ARG A 51 -0.18 -32.05 28.56
CA ARG A 51 -1.06 -30.90 28.90
C ARG A 51 -0.28 -29.68 29.29
N ARG A 52 0.79 -29.82 30.07
CA ARG A 52 1.68 -28.68 30.42
C ARG A 52 2.35 -28.06 29.20
N ARG A 53 2.65 -28.84 28.15
CA ARG A 53 3.19 -28.31 26.89
C ARG A 53 2.14 -27.52 26.12
N PHE A 54 0.90 -27.99 26.04
CA PHE A 54 -0.20 -27.27 25.45
C PHE A 54 -0.45 -25.92 26.16
N SER A 55 -0.50 -25.93 27.51
CA SER A 55 -0.67 -24.68 28.27
C SER A 55 0.46 -23.68 28.06
N ARG A 56 1.71 -24.13 27.90
CA ARG A 56 2.84 -23.25 27.57
C ARG A 56 2.70 -22.65 26.15
N LEU A 57 2.28 -23.47 25.18
CA LEU A 57 2.04 -22.97 23.82
C LEU A 57 0.90 -21.97 23.79
N ALA A 58 -0.19 -22.21 24.50
CA ALA A 58 -1.29 -21.24 24.63
C ALA A 58 -0.77 -19.88 25.13
N GLY A 59 0.03 -19.88 26.22
CA GLY A 59 0.61 -18.64 26.73
C GLY A 59 1.55 -17.93 25.76
N LEU A 60 2.33 -18.69 24.97
CA LEU A 60 3.17 -18.08 23.91
C LEU A 60 2.33 -17.45 22.79
N LEU A 61 1.22 -18.07 22.42
CA LEU A 61 0.31 -17.52 21.41
C LEU A 61 -0.43 -16.28 21.90
N GLU A 62 -0.80 -16.22 23.19
CA GLU A 62 -1.35 -15.02 23.81
C GLU A 62 -0.35 -13.85 23.79
N ILE A 63 0.92 -14.12 24.08
CA ILE A 63 1.99 -13.12 23.94
C ILE A 63 2.11 -12.68 22.48
N GLY A 64 2.12 -13.63 21.52
CA GLY A 64 2.17 -13.33 20.09
C GLY A 64 1.01 -12.43 19.63
N ASP A 65 -0.22 -12.72 20.07
CA ASP A 65 -1.39 -11.87 19.76
C ASP A 65 -1.23 -10.45 20.33
N SER A 66 -0.69 -10.33 21.56
CA SER A 66 -0.42 -9.03 22.18
C SER A 66 0.63 -8.23 21.41
N GLU A 67 1.72 -8.89 20.99
CA GLU A 67 2.77 -8.23 20.19
C GLU A 67 2.24 -7.74 18.82
N PHE A 68 1.41 -8.54 18.12
CA PHE A 68 0.79 -8.09 16.89
C PHE A 68 -0.14 -6.89 17.10
N ALA A 69 -0.88 -6.84 18.20
CA ALA A 69 -1.70 -5.69 18.53
C ALA A 69 -0.84 -4.43 18.78
N GLN A 70 0.27 -4.56 19.51
CA GLN A 70 1.21 -3.45 19.75
C GLN A 70 1.85 -2.96 18.46
N ILE A 71 2.35 -3.86 17.60
CA ILE A 71 2.93 -3.49 16.30
C ILE A 71 1.93 -2.68 15.47
N ARG A 72 0.67 -3.09 15.43
CA ARG A 72 -0.38 -2.35 14.71
C ARG A 72 -0.55 -0.93 15.29
N ASP A 73 -0.59 -0.81 16.61
CA ASP A 73 -0.81 0.48 17.29
C ASP A 73 0.43 1.39 17.14
N ASP A 74 1.64 0.83 17.19
CA ASP A 74 2.90 1.54 16.93
C ASP A 74 2.98 2.04 15.49
N LEU A 75 2.57 1.24 14.51
CA LEU A 75 2.49 1.66 13.10
C LEU A 75 1.50 2.80 12.89
N ALA A 76 0.33 2.74 13.55
CA ALA A 76 -0.65 3.82 13.48
C ALA A 76 -0.11 5.13 14.11
N ALA A 77 0.55 5.03 15.27
CA ALA A 77 1.20 6.17 15.92
C ALA A 77 2.35 6.75 15.07
N TYR A 78 3.14 5.90 14.45
CA TYR A 78 4.19 6.32 13.50
C TYR A 78 3.61 7.08 12.31
N ALA A 79 2.55 6.55 11.68
CA ALA A 79 1.89 7.20 10.55
C ALA A 79 1.35 8.60 10.92
N ALA A 80 0.72 8.73 12.09
CA ALA A 80 0.22 10.01 12.58
C ALA A 80 1.35 11.03 12.83
N ARG A 81 2.47 10.58 13.41
CA ARG A 81 3.65 11.41 13.65
C ARG A 81 4.29 11.87 12.33
N VAL A 82 4.47 10.96 11.38
CA VAL A 82 5.04 11.28 10.06
C VAL A 82 4.20 12.31 9.31
N ALA A 83 2.86 12.18 9.34
CA ALA A 83 1.97 13.17 8.73
C ALA A 83 2.15 14.58 9.33
N GLU A 84 2.37 14.67 10.64
CA GLU A 84 2.65 15.96 11.30
C GLU A 84 4.05 16.49 10.96
N GLU A 85 5.06 15.63 10.92
CA GLU A 85 6.42 16.01 10.55
C GLU A 85 6.52 16.51 9.11
N ILE A 86 5.77 15.90 8.18
CA ILE A 86 5.65 16.37 6.77
C ILE A 86 5.10 17.80 6.70
N ARG A 87 4.16 18.16 7.58
CA ARG A 87 3.60 19.52 7.63
C ARG A 87 4.58 20.53 8.23
N GLN A 88 5.28 20.15 9.29
CA GLN A 88 6.12 21.06 10.06
C GLN A 88 7.55 21.15 9.55
N ARG A 89 8.14 20.02 9.14
CA ARG A 89 9.57 19.90 8.81
C ARG A 89 9.80 18.89 7.70
N PRO A 90 9.28 19.10 6.46
CA PRO A 90 9.36 18.14 5.36
C PRO A 90 10.80 17.76 4.97
N ALA A 91 11.78 18.65 5.21
CA ALA A 91 13.19 18.39 4.95
C ALA A 91 13.80 17.32 5.87
N SER A 92 13.20 17.07 7.04
CA SER A 92 13.66 16.04 7.98
C SER A 92 13.01 14.68 7.77
N VAL A 93 12.01 14.58 6.86
CA VAL A 93 11.29 13.34 6.60
C VAL A 93 11.87 12.67 5.37
N GLY A 94 12.47 11.50 5.57
CA GLY A 94 12.94 10.62 4.48
C GLY A 94 11.79 9.93 3.74
N LEU A 95 12.12 9.30 2.61
CA LEU A 95 11.14 8.57 1.81
C LEU A 95 11.07 7.10 2.25
N ASP A 96 9.92 6.68 2.74
CA ASP A 96 9.54 5.30 3.01
C ASP A 96 8.06 5.06 2.60
N ASP A 97 7.53 3.87 2.79
CA ASP A 97 6.14 3.56 2.43
C ASP A 97 5.15 4.46 3.18
N VAL A 98 5.40 4.75 4.47
CA VAL A 98 4.49 5.53 5.32
C VAL A 98 4.52 7.00 4.94
N SER A 99 5.71 7.58 4.78
CA SER A 99 5.87 8.98 4.40
C SER A 99 5.38 9.25 2.98
N MET A 100 5.64 8.32 2.05
CA MET A 100 5.16 8.41 0.67
C MET A 100 3.64 8.30 0.61
N ARG A 101 3.03 7.37 1.35
CA ARG A 101 1.57 7.27 1.48
C ARG A 101 0.98 8.57 1.98
N SER A 102 1.49 9.07 3.11
CA SER A 102 1.02 10.32 3.71
C SER A 102 1.15 11.51 2.74
N PHE A 103 2.24 11.56 1.98
CA PHE A 103 2.46 12.59 0.98
C PHE A 103 1.47 12.49 -0.19
N VAL A 104 1.34 11.31 -0.81
CA VAL A 104 0.45 11.07 -1.96
C VAL A 104 -1.01 11.35 -1.61
N GLU A 105 -1.46 10.96 -0.41
CA GLU A 105 -2.85 11.15 0.01
C GLU A 105 -3.18 12.60 0.42
N ASN A 106 -2.21 13.37 0.92
CA ASN A 106 -2.50 14.65 1.58
C ASN A 106 -1.78 15.87 0.98
N ASP A 107 -0.77 15.69 0.12
CA ASP A 107 -0.04 16.83 -0.44
C ASP A 107 -0.84 17.51 -1.57
N PRO A 108 -1.10 18.84 -1.49
CA PRO A 108 -1.91 19.53 -2.50
C PRO A 108 -1.31 19.50 -3.90
N GLU A 109 0.02 19.57 -4.05
CA GLU A 109 0.69 19.57 -5.35
C GLU A 109 0.58 18.19 -6.02
N SER A 110 0.83 17.11 -5.26
CA SER A 110 0.68 15.73 -5.73
C SER A 110 -0.77 15.48 -6.16
N ASN A 111 -1.73 15.80 -5.30
CA ASN A 111 -3.15 15.61 -5.56
C ASN A 111 -3.64 16.41 -6.77
N GLN A 112 -3.12 17.61 -6.97
CA GLN A 112 -3.49 18.43 -8.13
C GLN A 112 -2.99 17.80 -9.43
N ILE A 113 -1.75 17.32 -9.47
CA ILE A 113 -1.18 16.66 -10.66
C ILE A 113 -1.97 15.41 -11.00
N ASP A 114 -2.21 14.55 -10.01
CA ASP A 114 -2.95 13.29 -10.18
C ASP A 114 -4.38 13.55 -10.66
N SER A 115 -5.06 14.54 -10.09
CA SER A 115 -6.43 14.91 -10.48
C SER A 115 -6.49 15.49 -11.90
N GLU A 116 -5.50 16.29 -12.30
CA GLU A 116 -5.43 16.84 -13.66
C GLU A 116 -5.18 15.72 -14.70
N ILE A 117 -4.33 14.75 -14.37
CA ILE A 117 -4.08 13.56 -15.20
C ILE A 117 -5.33 12.71 -15.32
N ALA A 118 -5.96 12.36 -14.19
CA ALA A 118 -7.16 11.53 -14.14
C ALA A 118 -8.33 12.18 -14.90
N THR A 119 -8.54 13.47 -14.72
CA THR A 119 -9.57 14.23 -15.43
C THR A 119 -9.33 14.23 -16.93
N TYR A 120 -8.08 14.38 -17.37
CA TYR A 120 -7.75 14.38 -18.80
C TYR A 120 -8.08 13.05 -19.48
N VAL A 121 -7.82 11.92 -18.85
CA VAL A 121 -8.13 10.60 -19.44
C VAL A 121 -9.54 10.09 -19.09
N GLY A 122 -10.24 10.73 -18.17
CA GLY A 122 -11.58 10.30 -17.70
C GLY A 122 -11.53 9.11 -16.74
N ALA A 123 -10.44 8.93 -16.02
CA ALA A 123 -10.21 7.81 -15.10
C ALA A 123 -10.58 8.15 -13.64
N ALA A 124 -10.93 7.13 -12.85
CA ALA A 124 -10.97 7.23 -11.40
C ALA A 124 -9.55 7.14 -10.81
N LEU A 125 -9.34 7.69 -9.61
CA LEU A 125 -8.09 7.52 -8.85
C LEU A 125 -8.31 6.48 -7.76
N ASP A 126 -7.48 5.45 -7.77
CA ASP A 126 -7.50 4.36 -6.80
C ASP A 126 -6.30 4.45 -5.85
N ALA A 127 -6.53 4.15 -4.57
CA ALA A 127 -5.45 4.07 -3.59
C ALA A 127 -4.65 2.77 -3.79
N GLU A 128 -3.32 2.88 -3.72
CA GLU A 128 -2.42 1.73 -3.73
C GLU A 128 -2.34 1.07 -2.36
N SER A 129 -2.07 -0.23 -2.34
CA SER A 129 -1.83 -0.98 -1.10
C SER A 129 -0.49 -0.62 -0.45
N SER A 130 0.51 -0.21 -1.24
CA SER A 130 1.85 0.19 -0.79
C SER A 130 2.47 1.18 -1.75
N PHE A 131 3.19 2.16 -1.20
CA PHE A 131 3.97 3.16 -1.95
C PHE A 131 5.49 2.96 -1.79
N GLY A 132 5.92 1.85 -1.17
CA GLY A 132 7.35 1.57 -0.91
C GLY A 132 8.19 1.56 -2.18
N TRP A 133 7.69 0.95 -3.27
CA TRP A 133 8.38 0.94 -4.55
C TRP A 133 8.59 2.34 -5.14
N LEU A 134 7.61 3.25 -4.92
CA LEU A 134 7.68 4.63 -5.40
C LEU A 134 8.68 5.45 -4.56
N ALA A 135 8.77 5.19 -3.26
CA ALA A 135 9.81 5.74 -2.40
C ALA A 135 11.21 5.31 -2.86
N GLU A 136 11.42 4.00 -3.12
CA GLU A 136 12.68 3.49 -3.64
C GLU A 136 13.04 4.07 -5.01
N ALA A 137 12.05 4.24 -5.89
CA ALA A 137 12.23 4.84 -7.21
C ALA A 137 12.69 6.31 -7.09
N MET A 138 12.11 7.08 -6.18
CA MET A 138 12.54 8.46 -5.93
C MET A 138 13.96 8.51 -5.35
N GLN A 139 14.28 7.67 -4.38
CA GLN A 139 15.64 7.55 -3.84
C GLN A 139 16.65 7.16 -4.92
N TYR A 140 16.29 6.27 -5.82
CA TYR A 140 17.13 5.86 -6.95
C TYR A 140 17.50 7.04 -7.87
N VAL A 141 16.60 8.00 -8.06
CA VAL A 141 16.87 9.23 -8.82
C VAL A 141 17.38 10.38 -7.96
N GLY A 142 17.78 10.12 -6.71
CA GLY A 142 18.49 11.08 -5.86
C GLY A 142 17.60 12.00 -5.05
N ILE A 143 16.29 11.75 -4.99
CA ILE A 143 15.34 12.43 -4.09
C ILE A 143 15.34 11.67 -2.77
N GLN A 144 15.70 12.31 -1.67
CA GLN A 144 15.86 11.68 -0.37
C GLN A 144 14.81 12.11 0.66
N THR A 145 14.21 13.28 0.48
CA THR A 145 13.28 13.86 1.45
C THR A 145 11.95 14.26 0.80
N ILE A 146 10.92 14.40 1.63
CA ILE A 146 9.60 14.91 1.20
C ILE A 146 9.70 16.34 0.65
N GLU A 147 10.57 17.19 1.20
CA GLU A 147 10.76 18.54 0.69
C GLU A 147 11.33 18.54 -0.73
N GLU A 148 12.36 17.73 -0.98
CA GLU A 148 12.95 17.57 -2.31
C GLU A 148 11.92 17.03 -3.33
N LEU A 149 11.12 16.05 -2.91
CA LEU A 149 10.04 15.50 -3.74
C LEU A 149 9.01 16.56 -4.11
N ARG A 150 8.53 17.33 -3.13
CA ARG A 150 7.58 18.43 -3.35
C ARG A 150 8.15 19.49 -4.27
N ALA A 151 9.40 19.90 -4.06
CA ALA A 151 10.08 20.87 -4.91
C ALA A 151 10.21 20.35 -6.35
N ALA A 152 10.60 19.09 -6.54
CA ALA A 152 10.75 18.47 -7.85
C ALA A 152 9.43 18.36 -8.61
N LEU A 153 8.32 18.01 -7.93
CA LEU A 153 6.98 17.98 -8.51
C LEU A 153 6.53 19.36 -8.94
N LYS A 154 6.66 20.35 -8.07
CA LYS A 154 6.27 21.74 -8.34
C LYS A 154 7.01 22.31 -9.53
N ASP A 155 8.34 22.11 -9.59
CA ASP A 155 9.20 22.60 -10.67
C ASP A 155 8.86 21.96 -12.03
N ARG A 156 8.45 20.70 -12.04
CA ARG A 156 8.19 19.92 -13.27
C ARG A 156 6.72 19.68 -13.58
N LYS A 157 5.78 20.22 -12.82
CA LYS A 157 4.34 19.99 -13.00
C LYS A 157 3.88 20.18 -14.43
N GLY A 158 4.19 21.33 -15.03
CA GLY A 158 3.79 21.64 -16.40
C GLY A 158 4.37 20.65 -17.42
N PHE A 159 5.59 20.20 -17.20
CA PHE A 159 6.26 19.23 -18.05
C PHE A 159 5.68 17.81 -17.87
N ILE A 160 5.37 17.40 -16.64
CA ILE A 160 4.69 16.13 -16.33
C ILE A 160 3.36 16.06 -17.11
N LEU A 161 2.53 17.10 -16.97
CA LEU A 161 1.22 17.14 -17.62
C LEU A 161 1.32 17.17 -19.14
N LYS A 162 2.27 17.94 -19.69
CA LYS A 162 2.54 17.98 -21.13
C LYS A 162 2.95 16.61 -21.64
N GLN A 163 3.92 15.96 -21.01
CA GLN A 163 4.42 14.65 -21.38
C GLN A 163 3.34 13.57 -21.32
N TYR A 164 2.52 13.60 -20.26
CA TYR A 164 1.42 12.66 -20.12
C TYR A 164 0.43 12.78 -21.29
N LYS A 165 -0.02 14.02 -21.58
CA LYS A 165 -0.99 14.30 -22.66
C LYS A 165 -0.47 13.96 -24.05
N MET A 166 0.82 14.02 -24.28
CA MET A 166 1.44 13.66 -25.56
C MET A 166 1.48 12.15 -25.80
N ARG A 167 1.62 11.36 -24.72
CA ARG A 167 1.83 9.91 -24.78
C ARG A 167 0.56 9.10 -24.57
N VAL A 168 -0.39 9.63 -23.82
CA VAL A 168 -1.59 8.92 -23.39
C VAL A 168 -2.83 9.59 -23.93
N PRO A 169 -3.57 8.98 -24.86
CA PRO A 169 -4.84 9.51 -25.36
C PRO A 169 -5.93 9.55 -24.27
N PRO A 170 -6.91 10.45 -24.37
CA PRO A 170 -8.11 10.39 -23.50
C PRO A 170 -8.83 9.06 -23.65
N GLY A 171 -9.35 8.54 -22.52
CA GLY A 171 -10.08 7.25 -22.49
C GLY A 171 -9.20 6.00 -22.46
N SER A 172 -7.86 6.16 -22.33
CA SER A 172 -6.92 5.02 -22.28
C SER A 172 -7.05 4.16 -21.03
N TYR A 173 -7.52 4.73 -19.92
CA TYR A 173 -7.62 4.05 -18.63
C TYR A 173 -8.97 4.31 -17.96
N LEU A 174 -9.50 3.28 -17.28
CA LEU A 174 -10.71 3.39 -16.44
C LEU A 174 -10.34 3.85 -15.03
N SER A 175 -9.17 3.45 -14.52
CA SER A 175 -8.62 3.91 -13.25
C SER A 175 -7.11 4.13 -13.35
N LEU A 176 -6.60 4.98 -12.47
CA LEU A 176 -5.18 5.28 -12.29
C LEU A 176 -4.86 5.23 -10.80
N SER A 177 -3.65 4.81 -10.46
CA SER A 177 -3.18 4.82 -9.08
C SER A 177 -2.84 6.23 -8.61
N LEU A 178 -3.17 6.56 -7.36
CA LEU A 178 -2.61 7.73 -6.68
C LEU A 178 -1.09 7.70 -6.75
N GLY A 179 -0.47 8.88 -6.93
CA GLY A 179 0.97 9.00 -7.14
C GLY A 179 1.40 8.85 -8.60
N ILE A 180 0.46 8.82 -9.56
CA ILE A 180 0.78 8.74 -11.00
C ILE A 180 1.67 9.92 -11.44
N GLY A 181 1.49 11.11 -10.89
CA GLY A 181 2.35 12.25 -11.13
C GLY A 181 3.79 12.03 -10.69
N ILE A 182 4.00 11.37 -9.54
CA ILE A 182 5.33 11.02 -9.03
C ILE A 182 5.97 9.95 -9.92
N PHE A 183 5.19 8.98 -10.39
CA PHE A 183 5.69 7.99 -11.35
C PHE A 183 6.21 8.64 -12.65
N HIS A 184 5.48 9.63 -13.18
CA HIS A 184 5.96 10.37 -14.36
C HIS A 184 7.15 11.28 -14.05
N LEU A 185 7.20 11.86 -12.84
CA LEU A 185 8.39 12.58 -12.37
C LEU A 185 9.62 11.67 -12.37
N PHE A 186 9.49 10.43 -11.90
CA PHE A 186 10.56 9.43 -11.92
C PHE A 186 11.12 9.23 -13.33
N GLN A 187 10.24 9.02 -14.32
CA GLN A 187 10.63 8.85 -15.72
C GLN A 187 11.36 10.09 -16.27
N ILE A 188 10.88 11.27 -15.94
CA ILE A 188 11.49 12.53 -16.35
C ILE A 188 12.88 12.69 -15.76
N LEU A 189 13.05 12.43 -14.46
CA LEU A 189 14.34 12.53 -13.78
C LEU A 189 15.36 11.52 -14.33
N LEU A 190 14.93 10.32 -14.71
CA LEU A 190 15.77 9.35 -15.40
C LEU A 190 16.24 9.86 -16.77
N ALA A 191 15.31 10.38 -17.58
CA ALA A 191 15.63 10.92 -18.90
C ALA A 191 16.53 12.15 -18.82
N GLU A 192 16.40 12.98 -17.77
CA GLU A 192 17.25 14.14 -17.52
C GLU A 192 18.72 13.79 -17.29
N ARG A 193 19.01 12.58 -16.80
CA ARG A 193 20.38 12.08 -16.69
C ARG A 193 21.03 11.81 -18.05
N GLY A 194 20.24 11.73 -19.12
CA GLY A 194 20.71 11.60 -20.50
C GLY A 194 21.24 10.22 -20.88
N ASP A 195 21.02 9.20 -20.04
CA ASP A 195 21.47 7.84 -20.24
C ASP A 195 20.28 6.88 -20.42
N GLN A 196 20.07 6.41 -21.67
CA GLN A 196 19.03 5.45 -21.99
C GLN A 196 19.22 4.12 -21.25
N THR A 197 20.48 3.64 -21.14
CA THR A 197 20.80 2.40 -20.44
C THR A 197 20.42 2.47 -18.96
N ALA A 198 20.60 3.64 -18.32
CA ALA A 198 20.17 3.85 -16.95
C ALA A 198 18.65 3.77 -16.81
N MET A 199 17.89 4.26 -17.81
CA MET A 199 16.43 4.11 -17.83
C MET A 199 16.00 2.65 -18.00
N GLU A 200 16.63 1.90 -18.89
CA GLU A 200 16.35 0.48 -19.09
C GLU A 200 16.58 -0.32 -17.80
N HIS A 201 17.75 -0.14 -17.15
CA HIS A 201 18.05 -0.78 -15.87
C HIS A 201 17.05 -0.39 -14.75
N ALA A 202 16.59 0.87 -14.71
CA ALA A 202 15.60 1.29 -13.75
C ALA A 202 14.24 0.64 -14.01
N PHE A 203 13.82 0.55 -15.29
CA PHE A 203 12.57 -0.11 -15.68
C PHE A 203 12.59 -1.61 -15.34
N GLU A 204 13.71 -2.30 -15.57
CA GLU A 204 13.91 -3.69 -15.14
C GLU A 204 13.81 -3.83 -13.62
N LYS A 205 14.56 -3.00 -12.87
CA LYS A 205 14.59 -3.03 -11.41
C LYS A 205 13.22 -2.85 -10.80
N PHE A 206 12.45 -1.88 -11.29
CA PHE A 206 11.13 -1.55 -10.77
C PHE A 206 9.98 -2.26 -11.50
N ARG A 207 10.29 -3.17 -12.44
CA ARG A 207 9.32 -3.97 -13.24
C ARG A 207 8.33 -3.09 -14.00
N ILE A 208 8.81 -2.00 -14.59
CA ILE A 208 8.04 -1.06 -15.41
C ILE A 208 8.08 -1.52 -16.87
N GLY A 209 6.96 -1.41 -17.60
CA GLY A 209 6.91 -1.70 -19.04
C GLY A 209 6.54 -3.14 -19.42
N GLY A 210 6.26 -4.00 -18.44
CA GLY A 210 5.79 -5.36 -18.67
C GLY A 210 6.79 -6.24 -19.45
N PRO A 211 6.35 -7.08 -20.40
CA PRO A 211 7.24 -8.01 -21.11
C PRO A 211 8.24 -7.32 -22.07
N ASN A 212 7.96 -6.08 -22.50
CA ASN A 212 8.78 -5.31 -23.45
C ASN A 212 9.51 -4.15 -22.75
N VAL A 213 10.20 -4.42 -21.65
CA VAL A 213 10.86 -3.41 -20.81
C VAL A 213 11.77 -2.47 -21.60
N HIS A 214 12.65 -3.01 -22.48
CA HIS A 214 13.60 -2.22 -23.27
C HIS A 214 12.89 -1.27 -24.24
N GLU A 215 11.91 -1.77 -25.00
CA GLU A 215 11.12 -0.97 -25.94
C GLU A 215 10.35 0.14 -25.21
N SER A 216 9.72 -0.20 -24.09
CA SER A 216 9.00 0.77 -23.25
C SER A 216 9.93 1.85 -22.69
N ALA A 217 11.13 1.50 -22.25
CA ALA A 217 12.13 2.44 -21.75
C ALA A 217 12.62 3.38 -22.85
N GLU A 218 12.93 2.84 -24.04
CA GLU A 218 13.35 3.62 -25.20
C GLU A 218 12.29 4.61 -25.67
N GLU A 219 11.04 4.16 -25.81
CA GLU A 219 9.91 5.01 -26.18
C GLU A 219 9.73 6.17 -25.20
N VAL A 220 9.75 5.88 -23.89
CA VAL A 220 9.61 6.90 -22.84
C VAL A 220 10.78 7.88 -22.88
N PHE A 221 12.01 7.39 -23.00
CA PHE A 221 13.20 8.20 -23.06
C PHE A 221 13.19 9.17 -24.24
N ASN A 222 12.89 8.67 -25.45
CA ASN A 222 12.82 9.46 -26.67
C ASN A 222 11.69 10.49 -26.62
N ALA A 223 10.52 10.12 -26.13
CA ALA A 223 9.38 11.02 -25.99
C ALA A 223 9.67 12.17 -25.01
N ILE A 224 10.35 11.91 -23.88
CA ILE A 224 10.70 12.95 -22.91
C ILE A 224 11.77 13.90 -23.51
N ARG A 225 12.75 13.39 -24.20
CA ARG A 225 13.81 14.22 -24.81
C ARG A 225 13.33 15.09 -25.97
N SER A 226 12.42 14.57 -26.80
CA SER A 226 11.87 15.33 -27.94
C SER A 226 10.90 16.44 -27.54
N ALA A 227 10.39 16.42 -26.32
CA ALA A 227 9.45 17.42 -25.83
C ALA A 227 10.10 18.59 -25.04
N ARG A 228 11.41 18.49 -24.80
CA ARG A 228 12.23 19.57 -24.25
C ARG A 228 12.54 20.61 -25.30
#